data_7bce9a31c4d5d2002360ec41629e3726
#
_entry.id   7bce9a31c4d5d2002360ec41629e3726
#
_cell.length_a   1.000
_cell.length_b   1.000
_cell.length_c   1.000
_cell.angle_alpha   90.00
_cell.angle_beta   90.00
_cell.angle_gamma   90.00
#
_symmetry.space_group_name_H-M   'P 1'
#
loop_
_entity.id
_entity.type
_entity.pdbx_description
1 polymer ?
#
loop_
_entity_poly.entity_id
_entity_poly.type
_entity_poly.pdbx_seq_one_letter_code
_entity_poly.pdbx_strand_id
1 'polypeptide(L)'
;MGRVLRWTTAGESHGRALVAVLEGMVAGVRVTSADIGAQLARRRLGYGRGARMKFEADQVTMLAGVRHGSTLGGPIAIEIGNSEWPKWETVMAADPVDPAELNSVARNAPLTRPRPGHADYAGMLKYGFDDARPVLERASARETAARVAVGTVAREFLRQALGVEVVSHVISIGAAKPYDGPPPHASDLAAIDASPVRAYDKAAEEAMIAEIEAAKKDGDTLGGVIEVVALGLPIGLGSFTSGDNRLDSQLAGAVMGIQAIKGVEIGDGFETARRRGSVAHDEMYPGPGGVLRSTNRAGGLEGGMTNGQPLRVRAAMKPISTVPRALATVDMATGDEAVAINQRSDVCAVPAAGVVAETMVALVLARAVREKFGGDSLAETHANIASYLRAVAARESHDIARASG
;
A
#
# COMPACT_ATOMS: atom_id res chain seq x y z
N MET A 1 -20.45 -18.19 -9.17
CA MET A 1 -19.14 -17.54 -8.97
C MET A 1 -19.30 -16.55 -7.83
N GLY A 2 -18.63 -16.75 -6.68
CA GLY A 2 -18.68 -15.86 -5.54
C GLY A 2 -18.23 -14.44 -5.96
N ARG A 3 -18.85 -13.41 -5.40
CA ARG A 3 -18.48 -12.02 -5.65
C ARG A 3 -17.08 -11.77 -5.07
N VAL A 4 -16.06 -11.87 -5.93
CA VAL A 4 -14.67 -11.58 -5.55
C VAL A 4 -14.52 -10.09 -5.30
N LEU A 5 -13.88 -9.70 -4.21
CA LEU A 5 -13.55 -8.31 -3.94
C LEU A 5 -12.66 -7.76 -5.06
N ARG A 6 -13.10 -6.69 -5.71
CA ARG A 6 -12.39 -6.01 -6.79
C ARG A 6 -12.37 -4.52 -6.54
N TRP A 7 -11.35 -3.87 -7.03
CA TRP A 7 -11.26 -2.43 -6.95
C TRP A 7 -10.58 -1.85 -8.20
N THR A 8 -10.88 -0.61 -8.48
CA THR A 8 -10.22 0.18 -9.53
C THR A 8 -10.10 1.63 -9.09
N THR A 9 -9.14 2.33 -9.69
CA THR A 9 -8.91 3.77 -9.47
C THR A 9 -8.85 4.49 -10.80
N ALA A 10 -9.31 5.73 -10.82
CA ALA A 10 -9.23 6.64 -11.96
C ALA A 10 -8.81 8.03 -11.49
N GLY A 11 -8.49 8.89 -12.45
CA GLY A 11 -8.11 10.29 -12.21
C GLY A 11 -6.61 10.54 -12.31
N GLU A 12 -6.28 11.80 -12.52
CA GLU A 12 -4.94 12.35 -12.74
C GLU A 12 -4.49 13.17 -11.52
N SER A 13 -3.17 13.34 -11.38
CA SER A 13 -2.58 14.07 -10.24
C SER A 13 -3.10 15.50 -10.09
N HIS A 14 -3.32 16.19 -11.19
CA HIS A 14 -3.85 17.55 -11.24
C HIS A 14 -5.23 17.61 -11.90
N GLY A 15 -5.90 16.45 -12.12
CA GLY A 15 -7.28 16.38 -12.54
C GLY A 15 -8.23 16.89 -11.43
N ARG A 16 -9.53 16.93 -11.75
CA ARG A 16 -10.57 17.42 -10.84
C ARG A 16 -10.65 16.63 -9.53
N ALA A 17 -10.53 15.30 -9.64
CA ALA A 17 -10.57 14.39 -8.51
C ALA A 17 -9.90 13.05 -8.87
N LEU A 18 -9.58 12.28 -7.85
CA LEU A 18 -9.36 10.83 -7.97
C LEU A 18 -10.67 10.13 -7.64
N VAL A 19 -10.95 9.04 -8.34
CA VAL A 19 -12.10 8.17 -8.07
C VAL A 19 -11.62 6.76 -7.78
N ALA A 20 -12.25 6.13 -6.79
CA ALA A 20 -12.01 4.73 -6.46
C ALA A 20 -13.35 3.99 -6.39
N VAL A 21 -13.41 2.79 -6.95
CA VAL A 21 -14.57 1.91 -6.89
C VAL A 21 -14.16 0.58 -6.28
N LEU A 22 -14.93 0.11 -5.29
CA LEU A 22 -14.77 -1.18 -4.63
C LEU A 22 -16.05 -1.99 -4.80
N GLU A 23 -15.92 -3.20 -5.34
CA GLU A 23 -17.01 -4.16 -5.52
C GLU A 23 -16.81 -5.42 -4.66
N GLY A 24 -17.90 -6.09 -4.33
CA GLY A 24 -17.87 -7.37 -3.60
C GLY A 24 -17.73 -7.24 -2.07
N MET A 25 -17.82 -6.03 -1.52
CA MET A 25 -17.91 -5.82 -0.08
C MET A 25 -19.28 -6.26 0.45
N VAL A 26 -19.31 -6.85 1.65
CA VAL A 26 -20.56 -7.24 2.33
C VAL A 26 -21.34 -6.03 2.84
N ALA A 27 -22.65 -6.18 3.05
CA ALA A 27 -23.45 -5.21 3.77
C ALA A 27 -23.10 -5.19 5.27
N GLY A 28 -23.22 -4.03 5.91
CA GLY A 28 -23.13 -3.89 7.36
C GLY A 28 -21.73 -3.57 7.90
N VAL A 29 -20.72 -3.39 7.06
CA VAL A 29 -19.40 -2.89 7.49
C VAL A 29 -19.52 -1.40 7.82
N ARG A 30 -19.12 -1.02 9.02
CA ARG A 30 -19.09 0.38 9.44
C ARG A 30 -17.86 1.08 8.88
N VAL A 31 -18.09 2.12 8.11
CA VAL A 31 -17.03 2.97 7.55
C VAL A 31 -17.61 4.35 7.21
N THR A 32 -16.85 5.39 7.49
CA THR A 32 -17.23 6.79 7.24
C THR A 32 -16.18 7.50 6.40
N SER A 33 -16.52 8.66 5.85
CA SER A 33 -15.55 9.56 5.21
C SER A 33 -14.48 10.05 6.17
N ALA A 34 -14.78 10.14 7.47
CA ALA A 34 -13.81 10.49 8.50
C ALA A 34 -12.75 9.40 8.70
N ASP A 35 -13.12 8.11 8.66
CA ASP A 35 -12.20 7.00 8.75
C ASP A 35 -11.22 7.01 7.56
N ILE A 36 -11.73 7.25 6.36
CA ILE A 36 -10.90 7.39 5.16
C ILE A 36 -10.00 8.62 5.27
N GLY A 37 -10.55 9.75 5.70
CA GLY A 37 -9.79 10.99 5.92
C GLY A 37 -8.64 10.82 6.90
N ALA A 38 -8.84 10.04 7.98
CA ALA A 38 -7.80 9.72 8.95
C ALA A 38 -6.65 8.92 8.31
N GLN A 39 -6.94 7.92 7.48
CA GLN A 39 -5.89 7.15 6.78
C GLN A 39 -5.16 8.00 5.72
N LEU A 40 -5.88 8.88 5.02
CA LEU A 40 -5.26 9.84 4.10
C LEU A 40 -4.38 10.85 4.84
N ALA A 41 -4.76 11.28 6.04
CA ALA A 41 -3.92 12.11 6.89
C ALA A 41 -2.62 11.38 7.28
N ARG A 42 -2.69 10.13 7.70
CA ARG A 42 -1.50 9.28 7.97
C ARG A 42 -0.59 9.17 6.75
N ARG A 43 -1.15 8.96 5.55
CA ARG A 43 -0.39 8.91 4.29
C ARG A 43 0.38 10.21 3.99
N ARG A 44 -0.08 11.36 4.47
CA ARG A 44 0.58 12.65 4.28
C ARG A 44 1.73 12.90 5.24
N LEU A 45 1.82 12.16 6.33
CA LEU A 45 2.90 12.27 7.32
C LEU A 45 4.24 11.84 6.71
N GLY A 46 5.32 12.28 7.33
CA GLY A 46 6.69 11.89 7.01
C GLY A 46 7.64 13.07 6.93
N TYR A 47 8.86 12.85 7.42
CA TYR A 47 9.97 13.79 7.31
C TYR A 47 10.52 13.78 5.87
N GLY A 48 11.01 14.91 5.40
CA GLY A 48 11.49 15.03 4.01
C GLY A 48 10.39 15.21 2.96
N ARG A 49 9.13 15.40 3.38
CA ARG A 49 8.00 15.68 2.49
C ARG A 49 8.01 17.12 2.00
N GLY A 50 7.65 17.31 0.73
CA GLY A 50 7.53 18.63 0.11
C GLY A 50 6.44 19.50 0.75
N ALA A 51 6.55 20.82 0.55
CA ALA A 51 5.62 21.80 1.13
C ALA A 51 4.14 21.56 0.74
N ARG A 52 3.89 20.95 -0.43
CA ARG A 52 2.54 20.62 -0.92
C ARG A 52 1.76 19.77 0.09
N MET A 53 2.41 18.82 0.73
CA MET A 53 1.76 17.92 1.70
C MET A 53 1.21 18.61 2.94
N LYS A 54 1.68 19.82 3.25
CA LYS A 54 1.20 20.60 4.39
C LYS A 54 -0.15 21.30 4.13
N PHE A 55 -0.46 21.56 2.85
CA PHE A 55 -1.63 22.35 2.44
C PHE A 55 -2.69 21.54 1.70
N GLU A 56 -2.37 20.33 1.26
CA GLU A 56 -3.29 19.47 0.52
C GLU A 56 -4.21 18.72 1.50
N ALA A 57 -5.42 19.25 1.67
CA ALA A 57 -6.48 18.53 2.39
C ALA A 57 -7.25 17.66 1.39
N ASP A 58 -7.12 16.33 1.52
CA ASP A 58 -7.90 15.38 0.73
C ASP A 58 -9.38 15.46 1.13
N GLN A 59 -10.22 16.01 0.27
CA GLN A 59 -11.67 16.03 0.49
C GLN A 59 -12.27 14.71 0.02
N VAL A 60 -12.80 13.94 0.98
CA VAL A 60 -13.40 12.63 0.71
C VAL A 60 -14.91 12.76 0.59
N THR A 61 -15.45 12.31 -0.54
CA THR A 61 -16.89 12.21 -0.77
C THR A 61 -17.25 10.75 -1.04
N MET A 62 -18.14 10.18 -0.21
CA MET A 62 -18.72 8.86 -0.46
C MET A 62 -19.88 9.03 -1.45
N LEU A 63 -19.69 8.63 -2.71
CA LEU A 63 -20.69 8.83 -3.77
C LEU A 63 -21.76 7.74 -3.77
N ALA A 64 -21.43 6.50 -3.42
CA ALA A 64 -22.33 5.36 -3.45
C ALA A 64 -21.88 4.23 -2.53
N GLY A 65 -22.78 3.28 -2.25
CA GLY A 65 -22.48 2.00 -1.58
C GLY A 65 -22.43 2.06 -0.06
N VAL A 66 -22.54 3.25 0.55
CA VAL A 66 -22.57 3.44 2.01
C VAL A 66 -23.76 4.34 2.38
N ARG A 67 -24.47 3.99 3.46
CA ARG A 67 -25.56 4.78 4.01
C ARG A 67 -25.45 4.81 5.53
N HIS A 68 -25.51 6.00 6.13
CA HIS A 68 -25.39 6.19 7.57
C HIS A 68 -24.18 5.48 8.18
N GLY A 69 -23.03 5.53 7.47
CA GLY A 69 -21.78 4.90 7.92
C GLY A 69 -21.76 3.37 7.82
N SER A 70 -22.66 2.73 7.05
CA SER A 70 -22.72 1.30 6.87
C SER A 70 -22.77 0.92 5.38
N THR A 71 -21.99 -0.07 4.95
CA THR A 71 -21.97 -0.58 3.57
C THR A 71 -23.30 -1.27 3.24
N LEU A 72 -23.70 -1.21 1.96
CA LEU A 72 -24.98 -1.72 1.48
C LEU A 72 -24.87 -3.06 0.70
N GLY A 73 -23.65 -3.61 0.51
CA GLY A 73 -23.41 -4.80 -0.30
C GLY A 73 -23.32 -4.54 -1.81
N GLY A 74 -23.56 -3.31 -2.26
CA GLY A 74 -23.37 -2.86 -3.66
C GLY A 74 -21.97 -2.26 -3.87
N PRO A 75 -21.66 -1.79 -5.10
CA PRO A 75 -20.43 -1.06 -5.38
C PRO A 75 -20.30 0.19 -4.51
N ILE A 76 -19.12 0.41 -3.98
CA ILE A 76 -18.76 1.60 -3.20
C ILE A 76 -17.95 2.50 -4.13
N ALA A 77 -18.41 3.74 -4.32
CA ALA A 77 -17.69 4.75 -5.10
C ALA A 77 -17.27 5.90 -4.19
N ILE A 78 -15.99 6.27 -4.27
CA ILE A 78 -15.36 7.28 -3.43
C ILE A 78 -14.65 8.28 -4.35
N GLU A 79 -14.90 9.57 -4.12
CA GLU A 79 -14.19 10.67 -4.76
C GLU A 79 -13.23 11.32 -3.75
N ILE A 80 -12.03 11.67 -4.24
CA ILE A 80 -11.05 12.46 -3.50
C ILE A 80 -10.76 13.71 -4.31
N GLY A 81 -11.32 14.83 -3.89
CA GLY A 81 -11.20 16.12 -4.55
C GLY A 81 -9.76 16.62 -4.58
N ASN A 82 -9.42 17.38 -5.60
CA ASN A 82 -8.11 18.02 -5.75
C ASN A 82 -8.21 19.52 -5.50
N SER A 83 -7.64 20.00 -4.43
CA SER A 83 -7.65 21.43 -4.05
C SER A 83 -6.96 22.35 -5.05
N GLU A 84 -6.07 21.81 -5.90
CA GLU A 84 -5.38 22.58 -6.94
C GLU A 84 -6.15 22.63 -8.26
N TRP A 85 -7.26 21.91 -8.40
CA TRP A 85 -8.05 21.84 -9.63
C TRP A 85 -8.34 23.21 -10.28
N PRO A 86 -8.75 24.27 -9.55
CA PRO A 86 -9.04 25.56 -10.18
C PRO A 86 -7.86 26.17 -10.92
N LYS A 87 -6.62 25.74 -10.63
CA LYS A 87 -5.40 26.21 -11.31
C LYS A 87 -5.07 25.36 -12.55
N TRP A 88 -5.71 24.21 -12.68
CA TRP A 88 -5.42 23.20 -13.72
C TRP A 88 -6.61 22.95 -14.66
N GLU A 89 -7.75 23.57 -14.39
CA GLU A 89 -9.01 23.31 -15.07
C GLU A 89 -8.88 23.43 -16.60
N THR A 90 -8.27 24.50 -17.09
CA THR A 90 -8.01 24.69 -18.53
C THR A 90 -7.04 23.63 -19.08
N VAL A 91 -5.93 23.37 -18.38
CA VAL A 91 -4.86 22.46 -18.88
C VAL A 91 -5.29 20.99 -18.85
N MET A 92 -6.14 20.61 -17.87
CA MET A 92 -6.59 19.25 -17.66
C MET A 92 -8.08 19.08 -17.97
N ALA A 93 -8.65 19.98 -18.77
CA ALA A 93 -10.04 19.90 -19.22
C ALA A 93 -10.27 18.59 -19.97
N ALA A 94 -11.41 17.94 -19.70
CA ALA A 94 -11.84 16.75 -20.43
C ALA A 94 -12.39 17.08 -21.82
N ASP A 95 -13.00 18.25 -21.96
CA ASP A 95 -13.55 18.76 -23.21
C ASP A 95 -12.53 19.62 -23.95
N PRO A 96 -12.67 19.78 -25.27
CA PRO A 96 -11.79 20.63 -26.07
C PRO A 96 -11.76 22.09 -25.57
N VAL A 97 -10.58 22.65 -25.45
CA VAL A 97 -10.33 24.05 -25.10
C VAL A 97 -9.80 24.79 -26.32
N ASP A 98 -10.13 26.06 -26.46
CA ASP A 98 -9.60 26.91 -27.54
C ASP A 98 -8.05 26.87 -27.50
N PRO A 99 -7.38 26.54 -28.61
CA PRO A 99 -5.93 26.50 -28.67
C PRO A 99 -5.25 27.83 -28.29
N ALA A 100 -5.87 28.97 -28.56
CA ALA A 100 -5.34 30.26 -28.18
C ALA A 100 -5.35 30.46 -26.65
N GLU A 101 -6.44 30.05 -25.98
CA GLU A 101 -6.54 30.05 -24.52
C GLU A 101 -5.51 29.08 -23.92
N LEU A 102 -5.46 27.84 -24.41
CA LEU A 102 -4.57 26.80 -23.90
C LEU A 102 -3.09 27.21 -24.02
N ASN A 103 -2.69 27.82 -25.15
CA ASN A 103 -1.32 28.30 -25.38
C ASN A 103 -0.94 29.52 -24.51
N SER A 104 -1.93 30.26 -24.01
CA SER A 104 -1.69 31.38 -23.08
C SER A 104 -1.32 30.91 -21.67
N VAL A 105 -1.59 29.66 -21.34
CA VAL A 105 -1.34 29.10 -19.99
C VAL A 105 0.06 28.49 -19.90
N ALA A 106 0.95 29.13 -19.16
CA ALA A 106 2.35 28.67 -19.01
C ALA A 106 2.47 27.22 -18.51
N ARG A 107 1.50 26.74 -17.70
CA ARG A 107 1.46 25.33 -17.23
C ARG A 107 1.18 24.32 -18.34
N ASN A 108 0.69 24.76 -19.49
CA ASN A 108 0.44 23.90 -20.65
C ASN A 108 1.70 23.61 -21.47
N ALA A 109 2.84 24.23 -21.16
CA ALA A 109 4.07 23.98 -21.90
C ALA A 109 4.36 22.47 -22.00
N PRO A 110 4.66 21.92 -23.21
CA PRO A 110 4.93 20.51 -23.41
C PRO A 110 6.10 20.03 -22.56
N LEU A 111 5.97 18.82 -22.01
CA LEU A 111 6.97 18.15 -21.20
C LEU A 111 7.73 17.14 -22.07
N THR A 112 8.74 17.58 -22.78
CA THR A 112 9.49 16.79 -23.77
C THR A 112 10.72 16.09 -23.22
N ARG A 113 11.11 16.38 -21.97
CA ARG A 113 12.32 15.86 -21.32
C ARG A 113 11.96 14.84 -20.24
N PRO A 114 11.86 13.52 -20.59
CA PRO A 114 11.44 12.48 -19.65
C PRO A 114 12.43 12.34 -18.49
N ARG A 115 11.91 12.01 -17.32
CA ARG A 115 12.70 11.78 -16.11
C ARG A 115 13.26 10.36 -16.10
N PRO A 116 14.58 10.18 -15.91
CA PRO A 116 15.16 8.85 -15.68
C PRO A 116 14.50 8.17 -14.48
N GLY A 117 14.18 6.88 -14.63
CA GLY A 117 13.54 6.10 -13.57
C GLY A 117 12.03 6.37 -13.37
N HIS A 118 11.40 7.21 -14.18
CA HIS A 118 9.95 7.43 -14.22
C HIS A 118 9.30 6.71 -15.41
N ALA A 119 7.96 6.71 -15.47
CA ALA A 119 7.22 6.11 -16.57
C ALA A 119 7.24 6.94 -17.87
N ASP A 120 7.73 8.19 -17.81
CA ASP A 120 7.60 9.20 -18.86
C ASP A 120 8.01 8.68 -20.23
N TYR A 121 9.27 8.25 -20.40
CA TYR A 121 9.80 7.80 -21.69
C TYR A 121 9.04 6.60 -22.26
N ALA A 122 8.91 5.54 -21.45
CA ALA A 122 8.23 4.33 -21.89
C ALA A 122 6.75 4.58 -22.18
N GLY A 123 6.10 5.44 -21.40
CA GLY A 123 4.71 5.81 -21.60
C GLY A 123 4.50 6.63 -22.86
N MET A 124 5.34 7.65 -23.12
CA MET A 124 5.31 8.43 -24.36
C MET A 124 5.39 7.52 -25.59
N LEU A 125 6.37 6.64 -25.63
CA LEU A 125 6.55 5.72 -26.77
C LEU A 125 5.41 4.72 -26.91
N LYS A 126 4.94 4.15 -25.79
CA LYS A 126 3.88 3.13 -25.81
C LYS A 126 2.55 3.67 -26.31
N TYR A 127 2.21 4.89 -25.94
CA TYR A 127 0.91 5.50 -26.26
C TYR A 127 0.96 6.52 -27.39
N GLY A 128 2.16 6.81 -27.94
CA GLY A 128 2.35 7.78 -29.04
C GLY A 128 2.13 9.22 -28.61
N PHE A 129 2.58 9.58 -27.39
CA PHE A 129 2.46 10.94 -26.89
C PHE A 129 3.74 11.74 -27.16
N ASP A 130 3.59 12.97 -27.67
CA ASP A 130 4.69 13.94 -27.82
C ASP A 130 4.95 14.74 -26.54
N ASP A 131 4.08 14.61 -25.54
CA ASP A 131 4.15 15.25 -24.21
C ASP A 131 4.08 14.17 -23.13
N ALA A 132 4.97 14.22 -22.16
CA ALA A 132 4.98 13.30 -21.01
C ALA A 132 3.80 13.53 -20.03
N ARG A 133 3.06 14.65 -20.16
CA ARG A 133 2.01 15.02 -19.22
C ARG A 133 0.96 13.92 -18.99
N PRO A 134 0.34 13.29 -19.98
CA PRO A 134 -0.65 12.24 -19.77
C PRO A 134 -0.09 11.07 -18.94
N VAL A 135 1.17 10.72 -19.19
CA VAL A 135 1.87 9.66 -18.45
C VAL A 135 2.17 10.09 -17.00
N LEU A 136 2.74 11.28 -16.84
CA LEU A 136 3.12 11.86 -15.54
C LEU A 136 1.89 11.98 -14.62
N GLU A 137 0.80 12.48 -15.13
CA GLU A 137 -0.42 12.70 -14.37
C GLU A 137 -1.01 11.40 -13.82
N ARG A 138 -1.07 10.36 -14.63
CA ARG A 138 -1.62 9.07 -14.20
C ARG A 138 -0.64 8.21 -13.41
N ALA A 139 0.66 8.23 -13.74
CA ALA A 139 1.69 7.46 -13.04
C ALA A 139 2.11 8.07 -11.69
N SER A 140 1.57 9.23 -11.35
CA SER A 140 1.87 9.94 -10.10
C SER A 140 1.49 9.13 -8.87
N ALA A 141 2.32 9.21 -7.82
CA ALA A 141 2.01 8.65 -6.50
C ALA A 141 0.76 9.26 -5.84
N ARG A 142 0.21 10.35 -6.38
CA ARG A 142 -1.09 10.92 -5.96
C ARG A 142 -2.21 9.89 -6.07
N GLU A 143 -2.17 9.01 -7.06
CA GLU A 143 -3.13 7.91 -7.27
C GLU A 143 -3.26 7.00 -6.04
N THR A 144 -2.20 6.85 -5.24
CA THR A 144 -2.24 6.03 -4.03
C THR A 144 -3.25 6.54 -2.98
N ALA A 145 -3.69 7.79 -3.04
CA ALA A 145 -4.77 8.28 -2.18
C ALA A 145 -6.08 7.53 -2.45
N ALA A 146 -6.39 7.22 -3.71
CA ALA A 146 -7.55 6.42 -4.09
C ALA A 146 -7.41 4.95 -3.58
N ARG A 147 -6.21 4.37 -3.62
CA ARG A 147 -5.94 3.04 -3.04
C ARG A 147 -6.14 3.05 -1.52
N VAL A 148 -5.65 4.07 -0.83
CA VAL A 148 -5.85 4.23 0.62
C VAL A 148 -7.33 4.32 0.96
N ALA A 149 -8.12 5.02 0.15
CA ALA A 149 -9.55 5.15 0.38
C ALA A 149 -10.28 3.79 0.35
N VAL A 150 -10.13 3.01 -0.72
CA VAL A 150 -10.76 1.67 -0.80
C VAL A 150 -10.11 0.67 0.16
N GLY A 151 -8.81 0.78 0.41
CA GLY A 151 -8.11 -0.05 1.38
C GLY A 151 -8.55 0.20 2.82
N THR A 152 -9.01 1.42 3.14
CA THR A 152 -9.62 1.72 4.45
C THR A 152 -10.90 0.92 4.66
N VAL A 153 -11.75 0.80 3.64
CA VAL A 153 -12.96 -0.04 3.71
C VAL A 153 -12.59 -1.50 3.97
N ALA A 154 -11.54 -2.00 3.29
CA ALA A 154 -11.03 -3.35 3.51
C ALA A 154 -10.47 -3.57 4.93
N ARG A 155 -9.73 -2.59 5.47
CA ARG A 155 -9.24 -2.63 6.86
C ARG A 155 -10.39 -2.70 7.87
N GLU A 156 -11.41 -1.85 7.69
CA GLU A 156 -12.59 -1.84 8.56
C GLU A 156 -13.36 -3.16 8.49
N PHE A 157 -13.48 -3.75 7.30
CA PHE A 157 -14.04 -5.09 7.16
C PHE A 157 -13.24 -6.14 7.93
N LEU A 158 -11.92 -6.20 7.76
CA LEU A 158 -11.04 -7.16 8.45
C LEU A 158 -11.10 -6.99 9.97
N ARG A 159 -11.06 -5.76 10.45
CA ARG A 159 -11.16 -5.44 11.87
C ARG A 159 -12.51 -5.88 12.45
N GLN A 160 -13.60 -5.57 11.76
CA GLN A 160 -14.95 -5.92 12.23
C GLN A 160 -15.26 -7.40 12.05
N ALA A 161 -14.77 -8.07 11.00
CA ALA A 161 -15.05 -9.48 10.75
C ALA A 161 -14.22 -10.43 11.62
N LEU A 162 -12.96 -10.09 11.90
CA LEU A 162 -11.96 -10.99 12.47
C LEU A 162 -11.15 -10.40 13.64
N GLY A 163 -11.26 -9.09 13.91
CA GLY A 163 -10.34 -8.41 14.82
C GLY A 163 -8.92 -8.26 14.26
N VAL A 164 -8.75 -8.42 12.95
CA VAL A 164 -7.43 -8.28 12.31
C VAL A 164 -6.97 -6.83 12.35
N GLU A 165 -5.75 -6.62 12.84
CA GLU A 165 -5.08 -5.34 12.84
C GLU A 165 -3.93 -5.36 11.83
N VAL A 166 -3.78 -4.24 11.08
CA VAL A 166 -2.71 -4.07 10.09
C VAL A 166 -1.93 -2.82 10.44
N VAL A 167 -0.63 -2.98 10.68
CA VAL A 167 0.30 -1.90 11.03
C VAL A 167 1.50 -1.91 10.10
N SER A 168 2.14 -0.76 9.89
CA SER A 168 3.42 -0.69 9.18
C SER A 168 4.41 0.18 9.91
N HIS A 169 5.68 -0.12 9.72
CA HIS A 169 6.79 0.72 10.17
C HIS A 169 7.89 0.74 9.11
N VAL A 170 8.80 1.71 9.25
CA VAL A 170 9.95 1.84 8.36
C VAL A 170 11.12 1.06 8.95
N ILE A 171 11.69 0.18 8.14
CA ILE A 171 12.86 -0.63 8.49
C ILE A 171 14.16 0.14 8.28
N SER A 172 14.27 0.87 7.15
CA SER A 172 15.44 1.69 6.84
C SER A 172 15.11 2.78 5.82
N ILE A 173 15.88 3.86 5.83
CA ILE A 173 15.89 4.90 4.81
C ILE A 173 17.34 5.13 4.41
N GLY A 174 17.63 5.17 3.08
CA GLY A 174 18.97 5.35 2.56
C GLY A 174 19.95 4.31 3.08
N ALA A 175 21.09 4.76 3.55
CA ALA A 175 22.16 3.93 4.12
C ALA A 175 22.02 3.72 5.64
N ALA A 176 20.97 4.23 6.29
CA ALA A 176 20.73 3.98 7.71
C ALA A 176 20.64 2.48 8.01
N LYS A 177 21.26 2.04 9.10
CA LYS A 177 21.23 0.64 9.51
C LYS A 177 19.78 0.16 9.63
N PRO A 178 19.41 -0.96 8.97
CA PRO A 178 18.06 -1.50 9.08
C PRO A 178 17.72 -1.91 10.52
N TYR A 179 16.48 -1.65 10.93
CA TYR A 179 15.92 -2.22 12.14
C TYR A 179 15.80 -3.75 12.01
N ASP A 180 16.32 -4.48 12.98
CA ASP A 180 16.38 -5.95 13.01
C ASP A 180 15.71 -6.57 14.27
N GLY A 181 14.97 -5.74 15.02
CA GLY A 181 14.24 -6.18 16.22
C GLY A 181 12.88 -6.85 15.90
N PRO A 182 12.11 -7.16 16.94
CA PRO A 182 10.79 -7.77 16.79
C PRO A 182 9.81 -6.84 16.05
N PRO A 183 8.84 -7.39 15.30
CA PRO A 183 7.84 -6.59 14.63
C PRO A 183 6.92 -5.88 15.66
N PRO A 184 6.35 -4.71 15.30
CA PRO A 184 5.43 -3.99 16.18
C PRO A 184 4.11 -4.73 16.38
N HIS A 185 3.45 -4.43 17.50
CA HIS A 185 2.07 -4.80 17.80
C HIS A 185 1.10 -3.68 17.39
N ALA A 186 -0.20 -3.99 17.38
CA ALA A 186 -1.24 -3.01 17.08
C ALA A 186 -1.24 -1.81 18.06
N SER A 187 -0.87 -2.03 19.32
CA SER A 187 -0.73 -0.99 20.35
C SER A 187 0.35 0.04 20.05
N ASP A 188 1.31 -0.30 19.20
CA ASP A 188 2.47 0.57 18.90
C ASP A 188 2.17 1.58 17.78
N LEU A 189 1.02 1.42 17.09
CA LEU A 189 0.66 2.24 15.94
C LEU A 189 0.70 3.74 16.24
N ALA A 190 0.19 4.16 17.38
CA ALA A 190 0.18 5.57 17.77
C ALA A 190 1.60 6.14 17.93
N ALA A 191 2.52 5.37 18.52
CA ALA A 191 3.92 5.77 18.66
C ALA A 191 4.65 5.81 17.30
N ILE A 192 4.37 4.83 16.42
CA ILE A 192 4.91 4.79 15.06
C ILE A 192 4.41 5.99 14.24
N ASP A 193 3.12 6.33 14.31
CA ASP A 193 2.56 7.48 13.60
C ASP A 193 3.06 8.82 14.15
N ALA A 194 3.47 8.88 15.43
CA ALA A 194 4.10 10.05 16.03
C ALA A 194 5.57 10.23 15.59
N SER A 195 6.23 9.18 15.13
CA SER A 195 7.59 9.25 14.59
C SER A 195 7.58 9.99 13.24
N PRO A 196 8.46 10.99 13.03
CA PRO A 196 8.56 11.70 11.76
C PRO A 196 8.87 10.81 10.56
N VAL A 197 9.51 9.67 10.78
CA VAL A 197 9.87 8.68 9.75
C VAL A 197 9.13 7.36 9.89
N ARG A 198 8.13 7.28 10.79
CA ARG A 198 7.37 6.07 11.10
C ARG A 198 8.27 4.89 11.54
N ALA A 199 9.37 5.19 12.23
CA ALA A 199 10.22 4.20 12.83
C ALA A 199 9.59 3.64 14.12
N TYR A 200 9.78 2.35 14.37
CA TYR A 200 9.37 1.70 15.62
C TYR A 200 10.41 1.90 16.72
N ASP A 201 11.68 2.02 16.35
CA ASP A 201 12.81 2.18 17.24
C ASP A 201 13.38 3.60 17.18
N LYS A 202 13.73 4.18 18.34
CA LYS A 202 14.20 5.57 18.45
C LYS A 202 15.58 5.78 17.84
N ALA A 203 16.50 4.83 18.00
CA ALA A 203 17.84 4.94 17.44
C ALA A 203 17.81 4.84 15.90
N ALA A 204 16.93 3.97 15.37
CA ALA A 204 16.66 3.89 13.94
C ALA A 204 16.03 5.19 13.40
N GLU A 205 15.12 5.82 14.16
CA GLU A 205 14.52 7.11 13.81
C GLU A 205 15.59 8.18 13.60
N GLU A 206 16.49 8.33 14.55
CA GLU A 206 17.55 9.35 14.50
C GLU A 206 18.50 9.14 13.32
N ALA A 207 18.89 7.89 13.05
CA ALA A 207 19.72 7.55 11.90
C ALA A 207 19.03 7.84 10.57
N MET A 208 17.74 7.52 10.43
CA MET A 208 16.97 7.79 9.21
C MET A 208 16.77 9.29 8.97
N ILE A 209 16.53 10.08 10.01
CA ILE A 209 16.44 11.55 9.92
C ILE A 209 17.77 12.14 9.45
N ALA A 210 18.89 11.67 10.00
CA ALA A 210 20.22 12.13 9.59
C ALA A 210 20.49 11.87 8.10
N GLU A 211 20.10 10.69 7.59
CA GLU A 211 20.20 10.37 6.15
C GLU A 211 19.37 11.32 5.29
N ILE A 212 18.13 11.60 5.69
CA ILE A 212 17.24 12.52 4.96
C ILE A 212 17.83 13.93 4.92
N GLU A 213 18.38 14.43 6.02
CA GLU A 213 19.01 15.76 6.05
C GLU A 213 20.29 15.82 5.18
N ALA A 214 21.09 14.76 5.17
CA ALA A 214 22.25 14.65 4.29
C ALA A 214 21.84 14.69 2.82
N ALA A 215 20.88 13.85 2.41
CA ALA A 215 20.38 13.81 1.05
C ALA A 215 19.76 15.16 0.61
N LYS A 216 19.01 15.81 1.50
CA LYS A 216 18.43 17.13 1.23
C LYS A 216 19.50 18.18 0.98
N LYS A 217 20.58 18.19 1.77
CA LYS A 217 21.73 19.08 1.58
C LYS A 217 22.43 18.84 0.25
N ASP A 218 22.52 17.58 -0.17
CA ASP A 218 23.16 17.17 -1.42
C ASP A 218 22.25 17.36 -2.66
N GLY A 219 21.00 17.76 -2.47
CA GLY A 219 20.02 17.89 -3.55
C GLY A 219 19.61 16.54 -4.15
N ASP A 220 19.50 15.51 -3.32
CA ASP A 220 19.21 14.14 -3.73
C ASP A 220 17.91 13.59 -3.10
N THR A 221 17.53 12.36 -3.45
CA THR A 221 16.35 11.67 -2.95
C THR A 221 16.71 10.28 -2.40
N LEU A 222 15.91 9.79 -1.47
CA LEU A 222 16.13 8.52 -0.79
C LEU A 222 14.99 7.53 -0.98
N GLY A 223 15.36 6.28 -1.12
CA GLY A 223 14.50 5.12 -0.96
C GLY A 223 14.64 4.51 0.44
N GLY A 224 14.04 3.35 0.63
CA GLY A 224 14.13 2.61 1.90
C GLY A 224 13.26 1.36 1.89
N VAL A 225 13.17 0.75 3.05
CA VAL A 225 12.41 -0.49 3.26
C VAL A 225 11.33 -0.27 4.32
N ILE A 226 10.13 -0.72 4.02
CA ILE A 226 9.00 -0.77 4.95
C ILE A 226 8.65 -2.22 5.28
N GLU A 227 8.07 -2.44 6.45
CA GLU A 227 7.41 -3.70 6.80
C GLU A 227 5.96 -3.45 7.18
N VAL A 228 5.06 -4.28 6.65
CA VAL A 228 3.65 -4.36 7.04
C VAL A 228 3.46 -5.63 7.84
N VAL A 229 2.80 -5.51 8.99
CA VAL A 229 2.45 -6.62 9.88
C VAL A 229 0.94 -6.71 9.99
N ALA A 230 0.36 -7.90 9.70
CA ALA A 230 -1.05 -8.15 9.95
C ALA A 230 -1.19 -9.20 11.06
N LEU A 231 -1.95 -8.83 12.08
CA LEU A 231 -2.13 -9.57 13.33
C LEU A 231 -3.53 -10.13 13.43
N GLY A 232 -3.70 -11.29 14.04
CA GLY A 232 -5.02 -11.89 14.27
C GLY A 232 -5.60 -12.64 13.07
N LEU A 233 -4.78 -12.99 12.08
CA LEU A 233 -5.22 -13.78 10.93
C LEU A 233 -5.52 -15.23 11.34
N PRO A 234 -6.67 -15.79 10.92
CA PRO A 234 -6.92 -17.22 11.11
C PRO A 234 -6.02 -18.06 10.22
N ILE A 235 -5.76 -19.30 10.61
CA ILE A 235 -5.07 -20.25 9.75
C ILE A 235 -5.91 -20.55 8.49
N GLY A 236 -5.25 -20.73 7.33
CA GLY A 236 -5.88 -21.25 6.12
C GLY A 236 -6.55 -20.20 5.21
N LEU A 237 -6.19 -18.92 5.25
CA LEU A 237 -6.48 -17.97 4.18
C LEU A 237 -5.49 -18.19 3.02
N GLY A 238 -5.97 -18.06 1.79
CA GLY A 238 -5.20 -18.40 0.60
C GLY A 238 -5.27 -19.91 0.30
N SER A 239 -4.48 -20.39 -0.67
CA SER A 239 -4.51 -21.80 -1.08
C SER A 239 -3.16 -22.23 -1.68
N PHE A 240 -2.86 -23.52 -1.54
CA PHE A 240 -1.72 -24.17 -2.19
C PHE A 240 -2.06 -24.78 -3.57
N THR A 241 -3.34 -24.77 -3.96
CA THR A 241 -3.84 -25.55 -5.09
C THR A 241 -3.44 -25.00 -6.46
N SER A 242 -3.16 -23.69 -6.55
CA SER A 242 -2.62 -23.05 -7.76
C SER A 242 -1.83 -21.80 -7.42
N GLY A 243 -0.92 -21.38 -8.30
CA GLY A 243 -0.10 -20.18 -8.13
C GLY A 243 -0.92 -18.92 -7.87
N ASP A 244 -2.01 -18.73 -8.61
CA ASP A 244 -2.87 -17.55 -8.51
C ASP A 244 -3.65 -17.48 -7.19
N ASN A 245 -3.90 -18.64 -6.56
CA ASN A 245 -4.62 -18.73 -5.30
C ASN A 245 -3.69 -18.62 -4.07
N ARG A 246 -2.39 -18.61 -4.29
CA ARG A 246 -1.38 -18.41 -3.23
C ARG A 246 -1.45 -16.98 -2.72
N LEU A 247 -1.57 -16.84 -1.40
CA LEU A 247 -1.65 -15.52 -0.77
C LEU A 247 -0.34 -14.73 -0.89
N ASP A 248 0.81 -15.40 -0.83
CA ASP A 248 2.12 -14.77 -1.07
C ASP A 248 2.24 -14.16 -2.47
N SER A 249 1.77 -14.86 -3.51
CA SER A 249 1.73 -14.34 -4.88
C SER A 249 0.83 -13.10 -5.00
N GLN A 250 -0.36 -13.14 -4.40
CA GLN A 250 -1.30 -12.03 -4.43
C GLN A 250 -0.76 -10.80 -3.66
N LEU A 251 -0.17 -11.01 -2.49
CA LEU A 251 0.46 -9.96 -1.68
C LEU A 251 1.65 -9.34 -2.41
N ALA A 252 2.53 -10.17 -2.96
CA ALA A 252 3.68 -9.69 -3.71
C ALA A 252 3.25 -8.84 -4.91
N GLY A 253 2.28 -9.29 -5.71
CA GLY A 253 1.75 -8.55 -6.85
C GLY A 253 1.08 -7.22 -6.46
N ALA A 254 0.28 -7.22 -5.40
CA ALA A 254 -0.41 -6.02 -4.94
C ALA A 254 0.56 -4.96 -4.39
N VAL A 255 1.54 -5.36 -3.59
CA VAL A 255 2.54 -4.45 -3.01
C VAL A 255 3.55 -4.00 -4.08
N MET A 256 4.00 -4.88 -4.98
CA MET A 256 4.86 -4.52 -6.11
C MET A 256 4.18 -3.51 -7.05
N GLY A 257 2.85 -3.52 -7.14
CA GLY A 257 2.04 -2.56 -7.91
C GLY A 257 1.97 -1.15 -7.32
N ILE A 258 2.56 -0.89 -6.15
CA ILE A 258 2.70 0.46 -5.58
C ILE A 258 3.82 1.18 -6.32
N GLN A 259 3.61 2.47 -6.63
CA GLN A 259 4.62 3.28 -7.32
C GLN A 259 5.96 3.26 -6.55
N ALA A 260 7.05 3.15 -7.30
CA ALA A 260 8.43 3.09 -6.82
C ALA A 260 8.84 1.83 -6.04
N ILE A 261 7.96 0.89 -5.75
CA ILE A 261 8.36 -0.40 -5.16
C ILE A 261 9.14 -1.22 -6.19
N LYS A 262 10.26 -1.82 -5.77
CA LYS A 262 11.19 -2.58 -6.59
C LYS A 262 11.52 -3.97 -6.03
N GLY A 263 11.07 -4.27 -4.82
CA GLY A 263 11.23 -5.57 -4.18
C GLY A 263 10.15 -5.81 -3.15
N VAL A 264 9.73 -7.08 -3.01
CA VAL A 264 8.79 -7.52 -1.98
C VAL A 264 9.33 -8.81 -1.37
N GLU A 265 9.27 -8.93 -0.06
CA GLU A 265 9.64 -10.10 0.70
C GLU A 265 8.50 -10.51 1.64
N ILE A 266 8.35 -11.83 1.85
CA ILE A 266 7.48 -12.39 2.87
C ILE A 266 8.35 -12.97 3.99
N GLY A 267 8.08 -12.57 5.24
CA GLY A 267 8.90 -12.99 6.38
C GLY A 267 10.34 -12.54 6.25
N ASP A 268 11.28 -13.48 6.44
CA ASP A 268 12.70 -13.19 6.33
C ASP A 268 13.23 -13.16 4.88
N GLY A 269 12.37 -13.45 3.88
CA GLY A 269 12.63 -13.23 2.46
C GLY A 269 14.00 -13.73 1.99
N PHE A 270 14.82 -12.83 1.44
CA PHE A 270 16.17 -13.17 0.93
C PHE A 270 17.13 -13.66 2.02
N GLU A 271 16.93 -13.29 3.28
CA GLU A 271 17.76 -13.81 4.38
C GLU A 271 17.52 -15.31 4.60
N THR A 272 16.30 -15.81 4.38
CA THR A 272 16.01 -17.25 4.46
C THR A 272 16.86 -18.04 3.47
N ALA A 273 17.13 -17.52 2.26
CA ALA A 273 17.93 -18.18 1.25
C ALA A 273 19.41 -18.37 1.66
N ARG A 274 19.90 -17.61 2.62
CA ARG A 274 21.27 -17.71 3.16
C ARG A 274 21.39 -18.74 4.28
N ARG A 275 20.28 -19.21 4.84
CA ARG A 275 20.24 -20.16 5.96
C ARG A 275 20.25 -21.60 5.47
N ARG A 276 20.85 -22.48 6.27
CA ARG A 276 20.67 -23.93 6.08
C ARG A 276 19.24 -24.33 6.49
N GLY A 277 18.65 -25.31 5.83
CA GLY A 277 17.28 -25.75 6.06
C GLY A 277 16.94 -26.04 7.52
N SER A 278 17.85 -26.64 8.27
CA SER A 278 17.68 -26.93 9.70
C SER A 278 17.50 -25.71 10.62
N VAL A 279 17.82 -24.50 10.14
CA VAL A 279 17.66 -23.24 10.88
C VAL A 279 16.85 -22.20 10.12
N ALA A 280 16.34 -22.55 8.93
CA ALA A 280 15.54 -21.67 8.09
C ALA A 280 14.05 -21.77 8.40
N HIS A 281 13.59 -22.97 8.78
CA HIS A 281 12.17 -23.26 8.99
C HIS A 281 11.75 -23.07 10.45
N ASP A 282 10.46 -22.76 10.66
CA ASP A 282 9.86 -22.53 11.95
C ASP A 282 9.45 -23.89 12.53
N GLU A 283 10.23 -24.43 13.48
CA GLU A 283 9.92 -25.70 14.13
C GLU A 283 8.59 -25.63 14.89
N MET A 284 7.86 -26.73 14.89
CA MET A 284 6.53 -26.85 15.48
C MET A 284 6.57 -27.72 16.72
N TYR A 285 5.88 -27.30 17.77
CA TYR A 285 5.77 -28.00 19.05
C TYR A 285 4.34 -28.06 19.55
N PRO A 286 3.94 -29.12 20.27
CA PRO A 286 2.65 -29.14 20.97
C PRO A 286 2.57 -28.00 21.99
N GLY A 287 1.44 -27.32 22.05
CA GLY A 287 1.18 -26.26 23.01
C GLY A 287 -0.26 -26.19 23.49
N PRO A 288 -0.55 -25.41 24.54
CA PRO A 288 -1.90 -25.18 24.99
C PRO A 288 -2.76 -24.61 23.85
N GLY A 289 -3.77 -25.34 23.43
CA GLY A 289 -4.71 -24.90 22.38
C GLY A 289 -4.23 -25.07 20.94
N GLY A 290 -3.22 -25.95 20.69
CA GLY A 290 -2.78 -26.28 19.34
C GLY A 290 -1.27 -26.31 19.14
N VAL A 291 -0.82 -26.00 17.94
CA VAL A 291 0.59 -26.02 17.55
C VAL A 291 1.23 -24.65 17.79
N LEU A 292 2.35 -24.65 18.49
CA LEU A 292 3.25 -23.48 18.67
C LEU A 292 4.41 -23.54 17.66
N ARG A 293 4.88 -22.40 17.22
CA ARG A 293 6.10 -22.27 16.40
C ARG A 293 7.21 -21.58 17.17
N SER A 294 8.45 -22.05 17.01
CA SER A 294 9.62 -21.49 17.70
C SER A 294 10.02 -20.10 17.18
N THR A 295 9.74 -19.85 15.92
CA THR A 295 10.06 -18.60 15.21
C THR A 295 8.92 -18.27 14.21
N ASN A 296 9.02 -17.11 13.54
CA ASN A 296 8.11 -16.72 12.46
C ASN A 296 8.92 -16.22 11.24
N ARG A 297 9.87 -17.01 10.80
CA ARG A 297 10.72 -16.70 9.62
C ARG A 297 9.94 -16.77 8.32
N ALA A 298 8.98 -17.69 8.25
CA ALA A 298 8.02 -17.78 7.14
C ALA A 298 7.12 -16.55 7.00
N GLY A 299 7.07 -15.67 8.03
CA GLY A 299 6.28 -14.46 8.00
C GLY A 299 4.78 -14.70 7.94
N GLY A 300 4.28 -15.73 8.64
CA GLY A 300 2.85 -16.03 8.73
C GLY A 300 2.27 -16.80 7.54
N LEU A 301 3.09 -17.17 6.53
CA LEU A 301 2.64 -17.89 5.33
C LEU A 301 3.44 -19.14 5.10
N GLU A 302 2.75 -20.26 4.90
CA GLU A 302 3.32 -21.54 4.48
C GLU A 302 2.51 -22.10 3.30
N GLY A 303 3.19 -22.45 2.22
CA GLY A 303 2.55 -22.98 1.02
C GLY A 303 1.49 -22.06 0.40
N GLY A 304 1.60 -20.74 0.58
CA GLY A 304 0.64 -19.75 0.10
C GLY A 304 -0.61 -19.58 0.97
N MET A 305 -0.60 -20.10 2.19
CA MET A 305 -1.70 -20.02 3.16
C MET A 305 -1.24 -19.39 4.47
N THR A 306 -2.13 -18.68 5.16
CA THR A 306 -1.87 -18.22 6.52
C THR A 306 -1.73 -19.40 7.48
N ASN A 307 -0.77 -19.31 8.39
CA ASN A 307 -0.44 -20.36 9.36
C ASN A 307 -0.79 -19.99 10.82
N GLY A 308 -1.53 -18.89 11.02
CA GLY A 308 -1.94 -18.39 12.34
C GLY A 308 -0.92 -17.48 13.03
N GLN A 309 0.30 -17.35 12.48
CA GLN A 309 1.30 -16.39 12.97
C GLN A 309 1.08 -15.00 12.35
N PRO A 310 1.66 -13.93 12.92
CA PRO A 310 1.65 -12.61 12.29
C PRO A 310 2.17 -12.65 10.85
N LEU A 311 1.39 -12.12 9.92
CA LEU A 311 1.84 -11.95 8.55
C LEU A 311 2.82 -10.79 8.48
N ARG A 312 3.98 -11.01 7.84
CA ARG A 312 5.03 -9.99 7.65
C ARG A 312 5.35 -9.84 6.17
N VAL A 313 5.15 -8.63 5.65
CA VAL A 313 5.43 -8.27 4.25
C VAL A 313 6.36 -7.07 4.22
N ARG A 314 7.54 -7.21 3.63
CA ARG A 314 8.50 -6.12 3.43
C ARG A 314 8.48 -5.63 2.00
N ALA A 315 8.71 -4.35 1.81
CA ALA A 315 8.81 -3.76 0.48
C ALA A 315 9.96 -2.75 0.40
N ALA A 316 10.75 -2.87 -0.67
CA ALA A 316 11.83 -1.96 -0.99
C ALA A 316 11.36 -0.91 -1.98
N MET A 317 11.42 0.36 -1.58
CA MET A 317 11.09 1.52 -2.40
C MET A 317 12.36 2.17 -2.92
N LYS A 318 12.46 2.37 -4.24
CA LYS A 318 13.55 3.15 -4.83
C LYS A 318 13.43 4.64 -4.49
N PRO A 319 14.52 5.42 -4.59
CA PRO A 319 14.48 6.88 -4.52
C PRO A 319 13.48 7.48 -5.52
N ILE A 320 12.93 8.63 -5.18
CA ILE A 320 12.00 9.35 -6.05
C ILE A 320 12.77 9.84 -7.29
N SER A 321 12.20 9.61 -8.47
CA SER A 321 12.84 9.90 -9.76
C SER A 321 12.95 11.38 -10.11
N THR A 322 12.25 12.28 -9.41
CA THR A 322 12.43 13.72 -9.53
C THR A 322 13.51 14.17 -8.56
N VAL A 323 14.76 14.14 -9.01
CA VAL A 323 15.93 14.48 -8.21
C VAL A 323 16.22 15.98 -8.35
N PRO A 324 16.38 16.74 -7.24
CA PRO A 324 16.70 18.17 -7.32
C PRO A 324 17.99 18.45 -8.10
N ARG A 325 19.05 17.67 -7.91
CA ARG A 325 20.22 17.63 -8.77
C ARG A 325 19.87 16.90 -10.05
N ALA A 326 19.40 17.65 -11.04
CA ALA A 326 18.81 17.10 -12.24
C ALA A 326 19.72 16.13 -12.99
N LEU A 327 19.15 15.02 -13.44
CA LEU A 327 19.82 13.95 -14.17
C LEU A 327 19.83 14.25 -15.68
N ALA A 328 20.83 13.73 -16.40
CA ALA A 328 20.88 13.79 -17.85
C ALA A 328 19.70 13.01 -18.46
N THR A 329 19.17 13.54 -19.57
CA THR A 329 18.09 12.93 -20.36
C THR A 329 18.20 13.37 -21.81
N VAL A 330 17.20 13.07 -22.62
CA VAL A 330 17.07 13.51 -24.02
C VAL A 330 15.81 14.35 -24.16
N ASP A 331 15.88 15.43 -24.94
CA ASP A 331 14.67 16.14 -25.37
C ASP A 331 14.02 15.39 -26.51
N MET A 332 12.82 14.83 -26.27
CA MET A 332 12.10 14.00 -27.23
C MET A 332 11.62 14.76 -28.46
N ALA A 333 11.53 16.08 -28.39
CA ALA A 333 11.14 16.91 -29.51
C ALA A 333 12.28 17.18 -30.51
N THR A 334 13.53 17.25 -30.04
CA THR A 334 14.71 17.59 -30.86
C THR A 334 15.69 16.42 -31.02
N GLY A 335 15.69 15.46 -30.12
CA GLY A 335 16.67 14.38 -30.03
C GLY A 335 18.00 14.78 -29.35
N ASP A 336 18.10 16.00 -28.84
CA ASP A 336 19.33 16.52 -28.24
C ASP A 336 19.51 16.07 -26.80
N GLU A 337 20.76 16.09 -26.32
CA GLU A 337 21.05 15.95 -24.89
C GLU A 337 20.39 17.07 -24.08
N ALA A 338 19.78 16.69 -22.96
CA ALA A 338 19.04 17.61 -22.11
C ALA A 338 19.19 17.25 -20.63
N VAL A 339 18.63 18.09 -19.79
CA VAL A 339 18.49 17.85 -18.35
C VAL A 339 17.03 17.57 -18.04
N ALA A 340 16.78 16.55 -17.21
CA ALA A 340 15.44 16.11 -16.84
C ALA A 340 14.61 17.25 -16.22
N ILE A 341 13.30 17.16 -16.39
CA ILE A 341 12.37 18.13 -15.83
C ILE A 341 12.54 18.20 -14.31
N ASN A 342 12.85 19.39 -13.80
CA ASN A 342 12.87 19.63 -12.37
C ASN A 342 11.46 20.01 -11.90
N GLN A 343 10.84 19.15 -11.11
CA GLN A 343 9.58 19.43 -10.42
C GLN A 343 9.84 19.36 -8.91
N ARG A 344 9.04 20.11 -8.14
CA ARG A 344 9.09 20.00 -6.68
C ARG A 344 8.80 18.56 -6.26
N SER A 345 9.71 17.98 -5.50
CA SER A 345 9.64 16.59 -5.05
C SER A 345 9.89 16.49 -3.54
N ASP A 346 9.45 15.37 -2.98
CA ASP A 346 9.86 14.93 -1.65
C ASP A 346 11.31 14.45 -1.71
N VAL A 347 12.06 14.61 -0.64
CA VAL A 347 13.37 13.96 -0.47
C VAL A 347 13.18 12.47 -0.20
N CYS A 348 12.16 12.13 0.59
CA CYS A 348 11.83 10.75 0.97
C CYS A 348 10.31 10.57 1.05
N ALA A 349 9.80 9.49 0.45
CA ALA A 349 8.39 9.11 0.52
C ALA A 349 8.17 7.75 1.21
N VAL A 350 9.20 7.14 1.78
CA VAL A 350 9.16 5.81 2.42
C VAL A 350 8.12 5.74 3.54
N PRO A 351 7.99 6.72 4.46
CA PRO A 351 6.96 6.68 5.49
C PRO A 351 5.53 6.61 4.93
N ALA A 352 5.25 7.37 3.87
CA ALA A 352 3.96 7.33 3.20
C ALA A 352 3.68 5.99 2.50
N ALA A 353 4.72 5.38 1.90
CA ALA A 353 4.61 4.07 1.27
C ALA A 353 4.18 2.99 2.28
N GLY A 354 4.57 3.09 3.55
CA GLY A 354 4.11 2.20 4.62
C GLY A 354 2.59 2.21 4.75
N VAL A 355 1.97 3.38 4.82
CA VAL A 355 0.50 3.51 4.92
C VAL A 355 -0.20 2.99 3.67
N VAL A 356 0.36 3.25 2.48
CA VAL A 356 -0.19 2.67 1.23
C VAL A 356 -0.09 1.16 1.24
N ALA A 357 1.03 0.60 1.68
CA ALA A 357 1.23 -0.84 1.73
C ALA A 357 0.29 -1.52 2.75
N GLU A 358 0.01 -0.91 3.92
CA GLU A 358 -1.03 -1.38 4.85
C GLU A 358 -2.36 -1.61 4.12
N THR A 359 -2.79 -0.65 3.31
CA THR A 359 -4.08 -0.71 2.62
C THR A 359 -4.09 -1.72 1.48
N MET A 360 -2.97 -1.88 0.78
CA MET A 360 -2.83 -2.91 -0.26
C MET A 360 -2.84 -4.33 0.33
N VAL A 361 -2.14 -4.54 1.43
CA VAL A 361 -2.18 -5.81 2.18
C VAL A 361 -3.61 -6.07 2.68
N ALA A 362 -4.29 -5.07 3.24
CA ALA A 362 -5.67 -5.21 3.71
C ALA A 362 -6.65 -5.58 2.57
N LEU A 363 -6.49 -5.02 1.37
CA LEU A 363 -7.33 -5.37 0.21
C LEU A 363 -7.15 -6.84 -0.19
N VAL A 364 -5.92 -7.35 -0.21
CA VAL A 364 -5.63 -8.75 -0.51
C VAL A 364 -6.20 -9.67 0.56
N LEU A 365 -5.99 -9.34 1.83
CA LEU A 365 -6.53 -10.13 2.96
C LEU A 365 -8.05 -10.12 2.99
N ALA A 366 -8.69 -8.96 2.77
CA ALA A 366 -10.14 -8.86 2.68
C ALA A 366 -10.70 -9.70 1.54
N ARG A 367 -10.03 -9.72 0.38
CA ARG A 367 -10.37 -10.61 -0.72
C ARG A 367 -10.29 -12.07 -0.30
N ALA A 368 -9.19 -12.51 0.33
CA ALA A 368 -9.02 -13.89 0.79
C ALA A 368 -10.07 -14.30 1.83
N VAL A 369 -10.45 -13.39 2.73
CA VAL A 369 -11.54 -13.60 3.70
C VAL A 369 -12.89 -13.77 2.99
N ARG A 370 -13.17 -12.91 2.00
CA ARG A 370 -14.39 -13.00 1.19
C ARG A 370 -14.46 -14.30 0.37
N GLU A 371 -13.35 -14.72 -0.20
CA GLU A 371 -13.27 -15.97 -0.96
C GLU A 371 -13.49 -17.20 -0.06
N LYS A 372 -12.91 -17.20 1.14
CA LYS A 372 -13.01 -18.34 2.05
C LYS A 372 -14.35 -18.42 2.77
N PHE A 373 -14.85 -17.31 3.30
CA PHE A 373 -16.00 -17.32 4.20
C PHE A 373 -17.31 -16.86 3.55
N GLY A 374 -17.24 -16.12 2.43
CA GLY A 374 -18.44 -15.67 1.72
C GLY A 374 -19.36 -14.78 2.57
N GLY A 375 -20.65 -14.92 2.33
CA GLY A 375 -21.72 -14.15 2.96
C GLY A 375 -22.08 -12.87 2.20
N ASP A 376 -23.32 -12.40 2.30
CA ASP A 376 -23.77 -11.11 1.74
C ASP A 376 -23.81 -10.01 2.81
N SER A 377 -23.76 -10.39 4.10
CA SER A 377 -23.69 -9.48 5.23
C SER A 377 -22.52 -9.79 6.16
N LEU A 378 -22.10 -8.80 6.95
CA LEU A 378 -21.07 -8.98 7.98
C LEU A 378 -21.47 -10.03 9.02
N ALA A 379 -22.75 -10.09 9.39
CA ALA A 379 -23.28 -11.07 10.33
C ALA A 379 -23.16 -12.52 9.79
N GLU A 380 -23.48 -12.72 8.52
CA GLU A 380 -23.33 -14.03 7.87
C GLU A 380 -21.84 -14.42 7.76
N THR A 381 -20.97 -13.49 7.37
CA THR A 381 -19.53 -13.71 7.35
C THR A 381 -19.01 -14.13 8.74
N HIS A 382 -19.46 -13.47 9.82
CA HIS A 382 -19.13 -13.85 11.20
C HIS A 382 -19.56 -15.29 11.53
N ALA A 383 -20.78 -15.69 11.17
CA ALA A 383 -21.27 -17.04 11.42
C ALA A 383 -20.41 -18.09 10.72
N ASN A 384 -20.01 -17.83 9.47
CA ASN A 384 -19.16 -18.72 8.69
C ASN A 384 -17.74 -18.82 9.26
N ILE A 385 -17.14 -17.68 9.66
CA ILE A 385 -15.85 -17.64 10.36
C ILE A 385 -15.91 -18.44 11.66
N ALA A 386 -16.91 -18.20 12.51
CA ALA A 386 -17.06 -18.90 13.78
C ALA A 386 -17.22 -20.41 13.59
N SER A 387 -17.95 -20.84 12.57
CA SER A 387 -18.09 -22.26 12.21
C SER A 387 -16.76 -22.90 11.84
N TYR A 388 -15.98 -22.22 10.99
CA TYR A 388 -14.65 -22.67 10.58
C TYR A 388 -13.68 -22.77 11.76
N LEU A 389 -13.60 -21.73 12.59
CA LEU A 389 -12.68 -21.71 13.75
C LEU A 389 -13.00 -22.82 14.76
N ARG A 390 -14.29 -23.12 15.00
CA ARG A 390 -14.68 -24.29 15.82
C ARG A 390 -14.20 -25.61 15.22
N ALA A 391 -14.30 -25.76 13.89
CA ALA A 391 -13.82 -26.98 13.23
C ALA A 391 -12.30 -27.14 13.28
N VAL A 392 -11.54 -26.04 13.19
CA VAL A 392 -10.09 -26.04 13.36
C VAL A 392 -9.71 -26.42 14.78
N ALA A 393 -10.28 -25.75 15.79
CA ALA A 393 -10.01 -26.05 17.21
C ALA A 393 -10.34 -27.48 17.58
N ALA A 394 -11.45 -28.07 17.06
CA ALA A 394 -11.80 -29.46 17.28
C ALA A 394 -10.76 -30.45 16.73
N ARG A 395 -10.11 -30.12 15.58
CA ARG A 395 -9.05 -30.97 15.03
C ARG A 395 -7.76 -30.86 15.85
N GLU A 396 -7.35 -29.67 16.23
CA GLU A 396 -6.16 -29.44 17.06
C GLU A 396 -6.27 -30.14 18.44
N SER A 397 -7.45 -30.11 19.07
CA SER A 397 -7.69 -30.80 20.35
C SER A 397 -7.71 -32.33 20.24
N HIS A 398 -8.16 -32.91 19.13
CA HIS A 398 -8.18 -34.36 18.92
C HIS A 398 -6.77 -34.93 18.71
N ASP A 399 -5.87 -34.18 18.05
CA ASP A 399 -4.50 -34.61 17.81
C ASP A 399 -3.68 -34.61 19.11
N ILE A 400 -3.93 -33.66 20.02
CA ILE A 400 -3.30 -33.65 21.35
C ILE A 400 -3.73 -34.82 22.22
N ALA A 401 -5.01 -35.21 22.18
CA ALA A 401 -5.53 -36.36 22.91
C ALA A 401 -4.95 -37.69 22.41
N ARG A 402 -4.63 -37.83 21.12
CA ARG A 402 -3.98 -39.01 20.53
C ARG A 402 -2.49 -39.10 20.80
N ALA A 403 -1.80 -37.96 20.99
CA ALA A 403 -0.37 -37.93 21.30
C ALA A 403 -0.05 -38.16 22.78
N SER A 404 -1.05 -38.07 23.67
CA SER A 404 -0.95 -38.30 25.12
C SER A 404 -1.47 -39.66 25.58
N GLY A 405 -1.90 -40.51 24.71
CA GLY A 405 -2.29 -41.91 24.95
C GLY A 405 -1.42 -42.88 24.17
#